data_40c24f14a23f5dba9d4ed8e8e6f4eeb1
#
_entry.id   40c24f14a23f5dba9d4ed8e8e6f4eeb1
#
_cell.length_a   1.000
_cell.length_b   1.000
_cell.length_c   1.000
_cell.angle_alpha   90.00
_cell.angle_beta   90.00
_cell.angle_gamma   90.00
#
_symmetry.space_group_name_H-M   'P 1'
#
loop_
_entity.id
_entity.type
_entity.pdbx_description
1 polymer ?
#
loop_
_entity_poly.entity_id
_entity_poly.type
_entity_poly.pdbx_seq_one_letter_code
_entity_poly.pdbx_strand_id
1 'polypeptide(L)'
;MEKKIKIVLVPGFSHLSLGAILEPLKTLDRLFSEICLEIEIISISEKSVESSSGISVNCPILLNECLTSISSKSRTNALFLCCGLRMPHRLQADLKKLLRTCSRFNVPIFGVGCAGWKMADAGILENGLATVHWSTLAAFSERNQSVKTVDALFVESKRVTSSPGEAATLDMVTEFIKTEFSPEYANLVCDHLMISYTRSGDLEQPKSNAQRLRDVPFTLQKAISIMASNIENPLTIKEISKLAYLSLRQLERLFSKHLNLTPKKYYLKIRLLHSRQLIEQTSMSILEISIASGFSTRRIFSKSYLKKYGFLPSHTRRTP
;
A
#
# COMPACT_ATOMS: atom_id res chain seq x y z
N MET A 1 11.32 28.46 -12.07
CA MET A 1 10.38 28.19 -10.95
C MET A 1 11.11 27.36 -9.91
N GLU A 2 11.25 27.88 -8.69
CA GLU A 2 11.93 27.18 -7.61
C GLU A 2 10.90 26.47 -6.71
N LYS A 3 11.10 25.18 -6.46
CA LYS A 3 10.25 24.38 -5.56
C LYS A 3 11.09 23.52 -4.63
N LYS A 4 10.73 23.52 -3.35
CA LYS A 4 11.38 22.74 -2.31
C LYS A 4 10.54 21.49 -1.98
N ILE A 5 11.14 20.31 -2.18
CA ILE A 5 10.51 19.01 -1.97
C ILE A 5 11.26 18.28 -0.86
N LYS A 6 10.52 17.78 0.12
CA LYS A 6 11.06 16.99 1.21
C LYS A 6 10.65 15.53 1.06
N ILE A 7 11.61 14.61 1.18
CA ILE A 7 11.38 13.16 1.13
C ILE A 7 11.85 12.56 2.46
N VAL A 8 10.91 12.07 3.25
CA VAL A 8 11.19 11.41 4.53
C VAL A 8 11.26 9.91 4.32
N LEU A 9 12.41 9.31 4.66
CA LEU A 9 12.64 7.88 4.61
C LEU A 9 12.41 7.25 5.98
N VAL A 10 11.57 6.21 5.99
CA VAL A 10 11.36 5.35 7.15
C VAL A 10 12.16 4.05 6.95
N PRO A 11 12.94 3.56 7.93
CA PRO A 11 13.69 2.32 7.83
C PRO A 11 12.86 1.17 7.26
N GLY A 12 13.44 0.42 6.33
CA GLY A 12 12.74 -0.62 5.57
C GLY A 12 11.88 -0.07 4.41
N PHE A 13 12.05 1.19 4.01
CA PHE A 13 11.38 1.77 2.84
C PHE A 13 11.64 0.94 1.56
N SER A 14 10.74 1.04 0.58
CA SER A 14 10.95 0.41 -0.72
C SER A 14 11.91 1.24 -1.57
N HIS A 15 13.01 0.63 -2.00
CA HIS A 15 13.98 1.27 -2.89
C HIS A 15 13.35 1.60 -4.25
N LEU A 16 12.47 0.73 -4.76
CA LEU A 16 11.70 1.00 -5.97
C LEU A 16 10.81 2.24 -5.83
N SER A 17 10.14 2.37 -4.67
CA SER A 17 9.31 3.55 -4.41
C SER A 17 10.12 4.83 -4.29
N LEU A 18 11.30 4.78 -3.67
CA LEU A 18 12.20 5.95 -3.62
C LEU A 18 12.67 6.36 -5.01
N GLY A 19 13.11 5.39 -5.84
CA GLY A 19 13.47 5.64 -7.23
C GLY A 19 12.31 6.22 -8.04
N ALA A 20 11.09 5.70 -7.84
CA ALA A 20 9.88 6.20 -8.48
C ALA A 20 9.48 7.63 -8.03
N ILE A 21 10.00 8.13 -6.92
CA ILE A 21 9.87 9.53 -6.51
C ILE A 21 11.00 10.37 -7.13
N LEU A 22 12.25 9.93 -6.94
CA LEU A 22 13.43 10.74 -7.28
C LEU A 22 13.66 10.87 -8.77
N GLU A 23 13.58 9.77 -9.54
CA GLU A 23 13.93 9.79 -10.96
C GLU A 23 13.02 10.70 -11.79
N PRO A 24 11.68 10.70 -11.64
CA PRO A 24 10.84 11.66 -12.36
C PRO A 24 11.12 13.11 -11.99
N LEU A 25 11.31 13.40 -10.68
CA LEU A 25 11.58 14.76 -10.22
C LEU A 25 12.94 15.27 -10.69
N LYS A 26 13.99 14.43 -10.63
CA LYS A 26 15.32 14.80 -11.14
C LYS A 26 15.38 14.88 -12.67
N THR A 27 14.58 14.08 -13.35
CA THR A 27 14.44 14.18 -14.81
C THR A 27 13.75 15.49 -15.19
N LEU A 28 12.70 15.90 -14.48
CA LEU A 28 12.06 17.20 -14.67
C LEU A 28 13.04 18.36 -14.47
N ASP A 29 13.78 18.36 -13.35
CA ASP A 29 14.79 19.37 -13.02
C ASP A 29 15.91 19.47 -14.09
N ARG A 30 16.30 18.34 -14.69
CA ARG A 30 17.33 18.26 -15.71
C ARG A 30 16.85 18.67 -17.10
N LEU A 31 15.62 18.35 -17.47
CA LEU A 31 15.08 18.63 -18.80
C LEU A 31 14.67 20.10 -18.97
N PHE A 32 14.31 20.79 -17.90
CA PHE A 32 13.72 22.12 -17.96
C PHE A 32 14.50 23.12 -17.09
N SER A 33 15.34 23.93 -17.72
CA SER A 33 16.20 24.90 -17.03
C SER A 33 15.45 25.98 -16.25
N GLU A 34 14.18 26.23 -16.56
CA GLU A 34 13.29 27.13 -15.83
C GLU A 34 12.74 26.55 -14.53
N ILE A 35 12.92 25.24 -14.31
CA ILE A 35 12.53 24.54 -13.09
C ILE A 35 13.80 24.28 -12.26
N CYS A 36 13.72 24.56 -10.97
CA CYS A 36 14.77 24.26 -9.99
C CYS A 36 14.14 23.54 -8.82
N LEU A 37 14.46 22.26 -8.65
CA LEU A 37 13.94 21.44 -7.56
C LEU A 37 14.99 21.24 -6.46
N GLU A 38 14.81 21.91 -5.32
CA GLU A 38 15.56 21.62 -4.11
C GLU A 38 14.95 20.38 -3.44
N ILE A 39 15.61 19.21 -3.56
CA ILE A 39 15.14 17.96 -2.98
C ILE A 39 15.96 17.63 -1.74
N GLU A 40 15.29 17.60 -0.57
CA GLU A 40 15.88 17.20 0.71
C GLU A 40 15.47 15.78 1.08
N ILE A 41 16.46 14.90 1.28
CA ILE A 41 16.23 13.53 1.79
C ILE A 41 16.47 13.53 3.30
N ILE A 42 15.45 13.14 4.04
CA ILE A 42 15.37 13.27 5.49
C ILE A 42 15.20 11.88 6.10
N SER A 43 15.99 11.57 7.11
CA SER A 43 15.85 10.36 7.92
C SER A 43 15.09 10.62 9.22
N ILE A 44 14.37 9.63 9.71
CA ILE A 44 13.65 9.71 10.98
C ILE A 44 14.55 9.46 12.21
N SER A 45 15.71 8.81 12.06
CA SER A 45 16.55 8.43 13.20
C SER A 45 18.05 8.51 12.96
N GLU A 46 18.54 8.02 11.83
CA GLU A 46 19.97 7.88 11.54
C GLU A 46 20.31 8.46 10.18
N LYS A 47 21.56 8.94 10.01
CA LYS A 47 22.01 9.51 8.72
C LYS A 47 22.13 8.48 7.59
N SER A 48 22.04 7.19 7.90
CA SER A 48 22.00 6.11 6.92
C SER A 48 20.75 5.27 7.17
N VAL A 49 19.89 5.11 6.16
CA VAL A 49 18.62 4.38 6.25
C VAL A 49 18.66 3.18 5.32
N GLU A 50 18.48 1.99 5.88
CA GLU A 50 18.41 0.76 5.10
C GLU A 50 17.01 0.55 4.51
N SER A 51 16.98 0.24 3.23
CA SER A 51 15.76 -0.12 2.49
C SER A 51 15.35 -1.58 2.74
N SER A 52 14.15 -1.95 2.31
CA SER A 52 13.68 -3.35 2.34
C SER A 52 14.51 -4.32 1.47
N SER A 53 15.32 -3.80 0.55
CA SER A 53 16.24 -4.57 -0.30
C SER A 53 17.67 -4.65 0.26
N GLY A 54 17.94 -4.12 1.47
CA GLY A 54 19.25 -4.13 2.11
C GLY A 54 20.22 -3.06 1.62
N ILE A 55 19.76 -2.15 0.74
CA ILE A 55 20.59 -1.04 0.27
C ILE A 55 20.39 0.15 1.22
N SER A 56 21.50 0.72 1.70
CA SER A 56 21.47 1.90 2.55
C SER A 56 21.57 3.20 1.76
N VAL A 57 20.75 4.17 2.14
CA VAL A 57 20.72 5.53 1.57
C VAL A 57 21.22 6.51 2.61
N ASN A 58 22.17 7.34 2.22
CA ASN A 58 22.65 8.43 3.07
C ASN A 58 21.63 9.58 3.08
N CYS A 59 21.21 9.99 4.28
CA CYS A 59 20.28 11.08 4.51
C CYS A 59 21.02 12.18 5.27
N PRO A 60 21.39 13.29 4.63
CA PRO A 60 22.18 14.34 5.27
C PRO A 60 21.42 15.05 6.39
N ILE A 61 20.09 15.02 6.34
CA ILE A 61 19.20 15.76 7.26
C ILE A 61 18.47 14.77 8.15
N LEU A 62 18.45 15.05 9.45
CA LEU A 62 17.61 14.33 10.41
C LEU A 62 16.26 15.02 10.61
N LEU A 63 15.24 14.24 10.96
CA LEU A 63 13.87 14.73 11.11
C LEU A 63 13.73 15.84 12.15
N ASN A 64 14.44 15.74 13.28
CA ASN A 64 14.46 16.76 14.32
C ASN A 64 15.01 18.10 13.81
N GLU A 65 16.02 18.09 12.94
CA GLU A 65 16.58 19.30 12.30
C GLU A 65 15.56 19.91 11.32
N CYS A 66 14.80 19.07 10.61
CA CYS A 66 13.78 19.49 9.66
C CYS A 66 12.59 20.20 10.32
N LEU A 67 12.20 19.78 11.53
CA LEU A 67 11.05 20.37 12.24
C LEU A 67 11.17 21.87 12.49
N THR A 68 12.38 22.37 12.70
CA THR A 68 12.65 23.79 12.91
C THR A 68 12.55 24.61 11.64
N SER A 69 12.73 23.98 10.46
CA SER A 69 12.73 24.64 9.16
C SER A 69 11.32 24.72 8.51
N ILE A 70 10.33 23.97 8.99
CA ILE A 70 8.94 24.06 8.52
C ILE A 70 8.21 25.16 9.31
N SER A 71 8.64 26.38 9.10
CA SER A 71 7.95 27.59 9.56
C SER A 71 7.38 28.33 8.34
N SER A 72 6.52 29.30 8.57
CA SER A 72 5.91 30.15 7.53
C SER A 72 6.91 30.84 6.58
N LYS A 73 8.20 30.82 6.88
CA LYS A 73 9.27 31.44 6.06
C LYS A 73 9.98 30.48 5.10
N SER A 74 9.91 29.13 5.33
CA SER A 74 10.53 28.14 4.44
C SER A 74 9.44 27.39 3.71
N ARG A 75 9.18 27.78 2.47
CA ARG A 75 8.08 27.25 1.66
C ARG A 75 8.42 25.84 1.17
N THR A 76 8.04 24.83 1.96
CA THR A 76 7.98 23.44 1.46
C THR A 76 6.79 23.28 0.51
N ASN A 77 7.04 22.87 -0.73
CA ASN A 77 6.00 22.73 -1.75
C ASN A 77 5.35 21.36 -1.75
N ALA A 78 6.09 20.30 -1.35
CA ALA A 78 5.54 18.95 -1.19
C ALA A 78 6.35 18.14 -0.17
N LEU A 79 5.68 17.23 0.52
CA LEU A 79 6.28 16.25 1.43
C LEU A 79 5.96 14.85 0.94
N PHE A 80 6.98 14.04 0.64
CA PHE A 80 6.85 12.62 0.37
C PHE A 80 7.26 11.81 1.61
N LEU A 81 6.40 10.92 2.08
CA LEU A 81 6.69 9.99 3.16
C LEU A 81 6.87 8.59 2.57
N CYS A 82 8.11 8.12 2.45
CA CYS A 82 8.44 6.85 1.85
C CYS A 82 8.62 5.77 2.93
N CYS A 83 7.69 4.82 2.95
CA CYS A 83 7.69 3.66 3.84
C CYS A 83 7.76 2.36 3.04
N GLY A 84 8.21 1.28 3.68
CA GLY A 84 8.10 -0.08 3.15
C GLY A 84 6.75 -0.72 3.50
N LEU A 85 6.64 -2.03 3.22
CA LEU A 85 5.45 -2.83 3.54
C LEU A 85 5.44 -3.33 4.98
N ARG A 86 6.60 -3.44 5.62
CA ARG A 86 6.72 -3.78 7.05
C ARG A 86 6.68 -2.50 7.87
N MET A 87 5.77 -2.46 8.83
CA MET A 87 5.62 -1.29 9.69
C MET A 87 6.43 -1.41 10.97
N PRO A 88 7.19 -0.37 11.35
CA PRO A 88 7.48 -0.14 12.77
C PRO A 88 6.16 0.14 13.48
N HIS A 89 5.90 -0.58 14.57
CA HIS A 89 4.62 -0.57 15.28
C HIS A 89 4.22 0.79 15.89
N ARG A 90 5.10 1.77 15.95
CA ARG A 90 4.84 3.04 16.62
C ARG A 90 5.16 4.25 15.74
N LEU A 91 4.22 5.19 15.66
CA LEU A 91 4.49 6.50 15.07
C LEU A 91 5.39 7.30 16.00
N GLN A 92 6.56 7.74 15.51
CA GLN A 92 7.46 8.61 16.28
C GLN A 92 6.82 10.00 16.47
N ALA A 93 7.03 10.60 17.64
CA ALA A 93 6.45 11.89 17.99
C ALA A 93 6.82 13.00 17.00
N ASP A 94 8.07 13.03 16.56
CA ASP A 94 8.55 14.01 15.59
C ASP A 94 7.94 13.84 14.20
N LEU A 95 7.75 12.61 13.72
CA LEU A 95 7.07 12.36 12.47
C LEU A 95 5.59 12.75 12.53
N LYS A 96 4.93 12.48 13.66
CA LYS A 96 3.56 12.94 13.91
C LYS A 96 3.47 14.47 13.89
N LYS A 97 4.42 15.15 14.54
CA LYS A 97 4.51 16.61 14.56
C LYS A 97 4.73 17.15 13.15
N LEU A 98 5.64 16.56 12.38
CA LEU A 98 5.90 16.95 10.99
C LEU A 98 4.63 16.87 10.14
N LEU A 99 3.96 15.70 10.13
CA LEU A 99 2.75 15.47 9.33
C LEU A 99 1.63 16.45 9.67
N ARG A 100 1.39 16.68 10.97
CA ARG A 100 0.40 17.66 11.43
C ARG A 100 0.78 19.10 11.07
N THR A 101 2.05 19.45 11.14
CA THR A 101 2.54 20.77 10.73
C THR A 101 2.34 20.99 9.24
N CYS A 102 2.72 20.04 8.40
CA CYS A 102 2.49 20.11 6.96
C CYS A 102 0.99 20.24 6.62
N SER A 103 0.15 19.43 7.26
CA SER A 103 -1.31 19.51 7.08
C SER A 103 -1.87 20.87 7.48
N ARG A 104 -1.44 21.44 8.63
CA ARG A 104 -1.86 22.77 9.11
C ARG A 104 -1.46 23.89 8.16
N PHE A 105 -0.30 23.79 7.51
CA PHE A 105 0.17 24.77 6.53
C PHE A 105 -0.24 24.46 5.10
N ASN A 106 -1.17 23.52 4.89
CA ASN A 106 -1.64 23.11 3.58
C ASN A 106 -0.52 22.64 2.62
N VAL A 107 0.59 22.12 3.14
CA VAL A 107 1.62 21.47 2.33
C VAL A 107 1.07 20.14 1.82
N PRO A 108 1.08 19.87 0.50
CA PRO A 108 0.69 18.58 -0.04
C PRO A 108 1.56 17.44 0.53
N ILE A 109 0.91 16.37 0.99
CA ILE A 109 1.57 15.21 1.58
C ILE A 109 1.31 13.99 0.71
N PHE A 110 2.35 13.28 0.30
CA PHE A 110 2.30 12.08 -0.51
C PHE A 110 2.84 10.90 0.29
N GLY A 111 1.96 10.00 0.71
CA GLY A 111 2.33 8.82 1.48
C GLY A 111 2.46 7.59 0.60
N VAL A 112 3.56 6.86 0.73
CA VAL A 112 3.92 5.71 -0.11
C VAL A 112 4.11 4.46 0.74
N GLY A 113 3.56 3.33 0.30
CA GLY A 113 3.62 2.07 1.01
C GLY A 113 2.76 2.06 2.28
N CYS A 114 3.36 1.75 3.42
CA CYS A 114 2.67 1.81 4.72
C CYS A 114 2.54 3.24 5.30
N ALA A 115 2.88 4.28 4.54
CA ALA A 115 2.73 5.67 5.01
C ALA A 115 1.28 6.01 5.39
N GLY A 116 0.29 5.41 4.70
CA GLY A 116 -1.13 5.58 5.04
C GLY A 116 -1.43 5.31 6.51
N TRP A 117 -0.79 4.31 7.12
CA TRP A 117 -0.93 3.99 8.54
C TRP A 117 -0.37 5.11 9.43
N LYS A 118 0.79 5.67 9.07
CA LYS A 118 1.41 6.78 9.80
C LYS A 118 0.58 8.05 9.71
N MET A 119 0.00 8.31 8.54
CA MET A 119 -0.87 9.45 8.30
C MET A 119 -2.20 9.32 9.06
N ALA A 120 -2.77 8.11 9.14
CA ALA A 120 -3.95 7.84 9.97
C ALA A 120 -3.65 8.01 11.47
N ASP A 121 -2.54 7.44 11.97
CA ASP A 121 -2.09 7.61 13.36
C ASP A 121 -1.77 9.10 13.71
N ALA A 122 -1.41 9.91 12.72
CA ALA A 122 -1.24 11.35 12.88
C ALA A 122 -2.56 12.12 12.91
N GLY A 123 -3.67 11.51 12.49
CA GLY A 123 -5.01 12.12 12.42
C GLY A 123 -5.24 13.00 11.18
N ILE A 124 -4.34 12.95 10.17
CA ILE A 124 -4.46 13.81 8.97
C ILE A 124 -5.33 13.20 7.87
N LEU A 125 -5.80 11.96 8.05
CA LEU A 125 -6.72 11.26 7.14
C LEU A 125 -8.16 11.20 7.64
N GLU A 126 -8.48 11.78 8.79
CA GLU A 126 -9.82 11.70 9.38
C GLU A 126 -10.92 12.20 8.43
N ASN A 127 -11.97 11.40 8.29
CA ASN A 127 -13.10 11.64 7.37
C ASN A 127 -12.66 11.84 5.91
N GLY A 128 -11.51 11.27 5.52
CA GLY A 128 -10.99 11.30 4.17
C GLY A 128 -10.92 9.93 3.52
N LEU A 129 -10.37 9.90 2.30
CA LEU A 129 -10.08 8.69 1.53
C LEU A 129 -8.61 8.30 1.73
N ALA A 130 -8.32 7.01 1.78
CA ALA A 130 -6.96 6.51 1.73
C ALA A 130 -6.85 5.13 1.08
N THR A 131 -5.71 4.86 0.48
CA THR A 131 -5.29 3.54 0.05
C THR A 131 -3.96 3.15 0.70
N VAL A 132 -3.75 1.87 0.88
CA VAL A 132 -2.49 1.26 1.31
C VAL A 132 -2.28 0.00 0.47
N HIS A 133 -1.12 -0.63 0.56
CA HIS A 133 -0.85 -1.85 -0.21
C HIS A 133 -1.96 -2.91 0.00
N TRP A 134 -2.38 -3.57 -1.08
CA TRP A 134 -3.50 -4.54 -1.07
C TRP A 134 -3.38 -5.60 0.03
N SER A 135 -2.16 -5.99 0.41
CA SER A 135 -1.92 -6.98 1.46
C SER A 135 -2.28 -6.48 2.86
N THR A 136 -2.40 -5.16 3.05
CA THR A 136 -2.69 -4.52 4.34
C THR A 136 -4.03 -3.80 4.35
N LEU A 137 -4.73 -3.75 3.22
CA LEU A 137 -5.92 -2.93 3.01
C LEU A 137 -7.04 -3.29 3.98
N ALA A 138 -7.29 -4.59 4.18
CA ALA A 138 -8.33 -5.07 5.11
C ALA A 138 -8.02 -4.68 6.56
N ALA A 139 -6.80 -4.92 7.01
CA ALA A 139 -6.37 -4.57 8.36
C ALA A 139 -6.37 -3.05 8.58
N PHE A 140 -6.02 -2.26 7.56
CA PHE A 140 -6.07 -0.80 7.61
C PHE A 140 -7.51 -0.31 7.80
N SER A 141 -8.46 -0.83 7.01
CA SER A 141 -9.88 -0.48 7.09
C SER A 141 -10.47 -0.82 8.46
N GLU A 142 -10.13 -1.99 9.02
CA GLU A 142 -10.63 -2.43 10.31
C GLU A 142 -10.14 -1.54 11.46
N ARG A 143 -8.86 -1.15 11.43
CA ARG A 143 -8.27 -0.31 12.48
C ARG A 143 -8.66 1.16 12.38
N ASN A 144 -8.85 1.69 11.17
CA ASN A 144 -9.04 3.12 10.92
C ASN A 144 -10.45 3.41 10.38
N GLN A 145 -11.47 3.13 11.18
CA GLN A 145 -12.89 3.25 10.78
C GLN A 145 -13.32 4.68 10.40
N SER A 146 -12.60 5.71 10.86
CA SER A 146 -12.82 7.10 10.47
C SER A 146 -12.27 7.45 9.06
N VAL A 147 -11.53 6.52 8.42
CA VAL A 147 -10.95 6.70 7.11
C VAL A 147 -11.64 5.79 6.10
N LYS A 148 -12.19 6.34 5.04
CA LYS A 148 -12.77 5.53 3.96
C LYS A 148 -11.64 4.90 3.14
N THR A 149 -11.43 3.60 3.36
CA THR A 149 -10.41 2.83 2.65
C THR A 149 -10.88 2.45 1.26
N VAL A 150 -10.04 2.67 0.26
CA VAL A 150 -10.32 2.33 -1.15
C VAL A 150 -9.20 1.48 -1.74
N ASP A 151 -9.54 0.55 -2.62
CA ASP A 151 -8.60 -0.26 -3.39
C ASP A 151 -8.26 0.50 -4.68
N ALA A 152 -7.19 1.26 -4.65
CA ALA A 152 -6.78 2.18 -5.71
C ALA A 152 -5.25 2.24 -5.82
N LEU A 153 -4.71 2.65 -6.99
CA LEU A 153 -3.27 2.86 -7.17
C LEU A 153 -2.77 4.08 -6.41
N PHE A 154 -3.57 5.12 -6.34
CA PHE A 154 -3.39 6.24 -5.42
C PHE A 154 -4.71 7.00 -5.28
N VAL A 155 -4.86 7.69 -4.18
CA VAL A 155 -6.05 8.50 -3.92
C VAL A 155 -5.67 9.76 -3.17
N GLU A 156 -6.22 10.89 -3.61
CA GLU A 156 -6.09 12.18 -2.96
C GLU A 156 -7.32 12.50 -2.12
N SER A 157 -7.10 13.02 -0.93
CA SER A 157 -8.13 13.56 -0.05
C SER A 157 -7.54 14.71 0.77
N LYS A 158 -8.10 15.91 0.66
CA LYS A 158 -7.68 17.10 1.43
C LYS A 158 -6.17 17.39 1.35
N ARG A 159 -5.58 17.38 0.15
CA ARG A 159 -4.13 17.56 -0.10
C ARG A 159 -3.23 16.48 0.54
N VAL A 160 -3.80 15.37 0.93
CA VAL A 160 -3.05 14.19 1.33
C VAL A 160 -3.31 13.10 0.29
N THR A 161 -2.28 12.68 -0.39
CA THR A 161 -2.32 11.58 -1.36
C THR A 161 -1.70 10.36 -0.75
N SER A 162 -2.35 9.22 -0.86
CA SER A 162 -1.82 7.92 -0.44
C SER A 162 -1.69 6.97 -1.61
N SER A 163 -0.63 6.16 -1.61
CA SER A 163 -0.34 5.14 -2.62
C SER A 163 0.12 3.84 -1.95
N PRO A 164 -0.23 2.67 -2.51
CA PRO A 164 0.27 1.38 -2.02
C PRO A 164 1.79 1.22 -2.11
N GLY A 165 2.47 2.12 -2.80
CA GLY A 165 3.90 2.04 -3.01
C GLY A 165 4.29 1.29 -4.29
N GLU A 166 5.54 0.88 -4.36
CA GLU A 166 6.14 0.17 -5.49
C GLU A 166 5.92 0.92 -6.82
N ALA A 167 5.57 0.23 -7.90
CA ALA A 167 5.34 0.84 -9.22
C ALA A 167 4.17 1.85 -9.26
N ALA A 168 3.20 1.78 -8.34
CA ALA A 168 2.11 2.75 -8.26
C ALA A 168 2.59 4.14 -7.79
N THR A 169 3.76 4.21 -7.15
CA THR A 169 4.40 5.47 -6.80
C THR A 169 4.75 6.31 -8.03
N LEU A 170 5.16 5.66 -9.11
CA LEU A 170 5.51 6.33 -10.37
C LEU A 170 4.29 7.00 -11.00
N ASP A 171 3.14 6.33 -11.01
CA ASP A 171 1.88 6.90 -11.51
C ASP A 171 1.47 8.13 -10.68
N MET A 172 1.58 8.04 -9.36
CA MET A 172 1.27 9.13 -8.43
C MET A 172 2.21 10.34 -8.64
N VAL A 173 3.51 10.11 -8.80
CA VAL A 173 4.48 11.21 -9.00
C VAL A 173 4.33 11.85 -10.37
N THR A 174 4.00 11.07 -11.39
CA THR A 174 3.70 11.62 -12.73
C THR A 174 2.44 12.50 -12.69
N GLU A 175 1.39 12.07 -11.97
CA GLU A 175 0.19 12.92 -11.79
C GLU A 175 0.52 14.18 -10.97
N PHE A 176 1.40 14.10 -9.97
CA PHE A 176 1.92 15.28 -9.26
C PHE A 176 2.63 16.25 -10.22
N ILE A 177 3.50 15.76 -11.10
CA ILE A 177 4.19 16.61 -12.09
C ILE A 177 3.18 17.27 -13.04
N LYS A 178 2.20 16.49 -13.50
CA LYS A 178 1.14 16.97 -14.40
C LYS A 178 0.30 18.09 -13.78
N THR A 179 -0.05 17.96 -12.49
CA THR A 179 -0.91 18.92 -11.78
C THR A 179 -0.15 20.15 -11.27
N GLU A 180 1.08 19.97 -10.81
CA GLU A 180 1.88 21.06 -10.21
C GLU A 180 2.69 21.87 -11.23
N PHE A 181 2.95 21.30 -12.40
CA PHE A 181 3.72 21.95 -13.47
C PHE A 181 2.92 22.01 -14.77
N SER A 182 2.90 20.95 -15.58
CA SER A 182 2.03 20.84 -16.74
C SER A 182 1.91 19.38 -17.25
N PRO A 183 0.86 19.07 -18.04
CA PRO A 183 0.74 17.78 -18.73
C PRO A 183 1.91 17.53 -19.70
N GLU A 184 2.41 18.56 -20.38
CA GLU A 184 3.53 18.46 -21.33
C GLU A 184 4.80 18.01 -20.62
N TYR A 185 5.11 18.59 -19.46
CA TYR A 185 6.28 18.22 -18.68
C TYR A 185 6.18 16.77 -18.17
N ALA A 186 5.00 16.36 -17.71
CA ALA A 186 4.77 14.98 -17.30
C ALA A 186 4.98 13.98 -18.44
N ASN A 187 4.50 14.30 -19.66
CA ASN A 187 4.68 13.45 -20.83
C ASN A 187 6.15 13.33 -21.22
N LEU A 188 6.89 14.45 -21.28
CA LEU A 188 8.32 14.44 -21.63
C LEU A 188 9.17 13.70 -20.58
N VAL A 189 8.82 13.79 -19.29
CA VAL A 189 9.46 13.00 -18.24
C VAL A 189 9.16 11.51 -18.44
N CYS A 190 7.93 11.13 -18.77
CA CYS A 190 7.57 9.75 -19.08
C CYS A 190 8.34 9.20 -20.29
N ASP A 191 8.40 9.95 -21.37
CA ASP A 191 9.16 9.56 -22.58
C ASP A 191 10.63 9.34 -22.25
N HIS A 192 11.25 10.24 -21.48
CA HIS A 192 12.65 10.13 -21.07
C HIS A 192 12.91 8.91 -20.17
N LEU A 193 11.96 8.56 -19.32
CA LEU A 193 12.02 7.38 -18.45
C LEU A 193 11.52 6.10 -19.11
N MET A 194 11.21 6.13 -20.42
CA MET A 194 10.70 4.99 -21.18
C MET A 194 9.37 4.43 -20.63
N ILE A 195 8.53 5.31 -20.11
CA ILE A 195 7.22 4.97 -19.58
C ILE A 195 6.18 5.18 -20.67
N SER A 196 5.65 4.10 -21.22
CA SER A 196 4.71 4.17 -22.36
C SER A 196 3.35 4.77 -22.01
N TYR A 197 2.91 4.63 -20.77
CA TYR A 197 1.66 5.19 -20.23
C TYR A 197 1.67 5.19 -18.71
N THR A 198 0.97 6.14 -18.10
CA THR A 198 0.67 6.17 -16.67
C THR A 198 -0.75 5.68 -16.42
N ARG A 199 -0.93 4.99 -15.31
CA ARG A 199 -2.23 4.45 -14.92
C ARG A 199 -3.01 5.48 -14.13
N SER A 200 -4.34 5.48 -14.28
CA SER A 200 -5.21 6.30 -13.44
C SER A 200 -5.20 5.83 -11.98
N GLY A 201 -5.27 6.78 -11.05
CA GLY A 201 -5.22 6.50 -9.61
C GLY A 201 -6.37 5.65 -9.10
N ASP A 202 -7.54 5.74 -9.71
CA ASP A 202 -8.77 5.01 -9.35
C ASP A 202 -8.75 3.53 -9.76
N LEU A 203 -7.77 3.10 -10.56
CA LEU A 203 -7.65 1.69 -10.92
C LEU A 203 -7.33 0.82 -9.71
N GLU A 204 -8.01 -0.32 -9.61
CA GLU A 204 -7.73 -1.32 -8.57
C GLU A 204 -6.28 -1.80 -8.63
N GLN A 205 -5.70 -2.03 -7.45
CA GLN A 205 -4.36 -2.57 -7.33
C GLN A 205 -4.26 -3.96 -7.95
N PRO A 206 -3.16 -4.28 -8.67
CA PRO A 206 -2.94 -5.62 -9.19
C PRO A 206 -2.78 -6.62 -8.03
N LYS A 207 -3.81 -7.39 -7.77
CA LYS A 207 -3.78 -8.49 -6.79
C LYS A 207 -3.18 -9.72 -7.47
N SER A 208 -2.32 -10.44 -6.75
CA SER A 208 -1.60 -11.62 -7.27
C SER A 208 -2.50 -12.69 -7.90
N ASN A 209 -3.79 -12.70 -7.55
CA ASN A 209 -4.80 -13.55 -8.16
C ASN A 209 -5.53 -12.88 -9.34
N ALA A 210 -5.70 -11.56 -9.37
CA ALA A 210 -6.47 -10.87 -10.41
C ALA A 210 -5.75 -10.84 -11.77
N GLN A 211 -4.43 -10.70 -11.80
CA GLN A 211 -3.67 -10.74 -13.05
C GLN A 211 -3.57 -12.14 -13.66
N ARG A 212 -3.47 -13.18 -12.83
CA ARG A 212 -3.59 -14.58 -13.30
C ARG A 212 -4.98 -14.92 -13.79
N LEU A 213 -5.98 -14.07 -13.47
CA LEU A 213 -7.38 -14.26 -13.82
C LEU A 213 -7.80 -13.51 -15.10
N ARG A 214 -6.93 -12.68 -15.71
CA ARG A 214 -7.28 -11.99 -16.99
C ARG A 214 -7.56 -12.96 -18.11
N ASP A 215 -6.93 -14.14 -18.11
CA ASP A 215 -7.09 -15.19 -19.11
C ASP A 215 -8.09 -16.28 -18.69
N VAL A 216 -8.82 -16.10 -17.58
CA VAL A 216 -9.80 -17.09 -17.14
C VAL A 216 -11.23 -16.62 -17.41
N PRO A 217 -12.19 -17.55 -17.63
CA PRO A 217 -13.59 -17.22 -17.88
C PRO A 217 -14.18 -16.29 -16.79
N PHE A 218 -14.99 -15.32 -17.21
CA PHE A 218 -15.66 -14.37 -16.31
C PHE A 218 -16.41 -15.04 -15.16
N THR A 219 -17.04 -16.20 -15.41
CA THR A 219 -17.74 -16.98 -14.39
C THR A 219 -16.80 -17.50 -13.30
N LEU A 220 -15.54 -17.85 -13.63
CA LEU A 220 -14.53 -18.24 -12.65
C LEU A 220 -14.04 -17.02 -11.85
N GLN A 221 -13.81 -15.89 -12.52
CA GLN A 221 -13.48 -14.63 -11.84
C GLN A 221 -14.56 -14.25 -10.82
N LYS A 222 -15.83 -14.34 -11.23
CA LYS A 222 -16.98 -14.08 -10.35
C LYS A 222 -17.00 -15.02 -9.14
N ALA A 223 -16.78 -16.33 -9.34
CA ALA A 223 -16.72 -17.28 -8.24
C ALA A 223 -15.59 -16.94 -7.23
N ILE A 224 -14.42 -16.54 -7.72
CA ILE A 224 -13.29 -16.12 -6.88
C ILE A 224 -13.60 -14.84 -6.13
N SER A 225 -14.23 -13.86 -6.78
CA SER A 225 -14.67 -12.62 -6.13
C SER A 225 -15.67 -12.90 -5.00
N ILE A 226 -16.66 -13.77 -5.23
CA ILE A 226 -17.61 -14.20 -4.20
C ILE A 226 -16.88 -14.84 -3.00
N MET A 227 -15.91 -15.72 -3.25
CA MET A 227 -15.09 -16.32 -2.17
C MET A 227 -14.31 -15.25 -1.38
N ALA A 228 -13.72 -14.27 -2.07
CA ALA A 228 -12.93 -13.22 -1.43
C ALA A 228 -13.79 -12.27 -0.59
N SER A 229 -15.02 -11.99 -1.01
CA SER A 229 -15.96 -11.13 -0.25
C SER A 229 -16.65 -11.84 0.92
N ASN A 230 -16.49 -13.17 1.06
CA ASN A 230 -17.14 -13.95 2.09
C ASN A 230 -16.12 -14.77 2.92
N ILE A 231 -15.04 -14.11 3.37
CA ILE A 231 -13.97 -14.77 4.14
C ILE A 231 -14.42 -15.06 5.58
N GLU A 232 -15.02 -14.09 6.25
CA GLU A 232 -15.47 -14.20 7.65
C GLU A 232 -16.65 -15.16 7.80
N ASN A 233 -17.62 -15.06 6.88
CA ASN A 233 -18.80 -15.91 6.83
C ASN A 233 -18.76 -16.79 5.56
N PRO A 234 -18.00 -17.91 5.55
CA PRO A 234 -17.74 -18.65 4.34
C PRO A 234 -18.97 -19.35 3.79
N LEU A 235 -19.27 -19.06 2.54
CA LEU A 235 -20.30 -19.76 1.77
C LEU A 235 -19.86 -21.19 1.43
N THR A 236 -20.82 -22.09 1.28
CA THR A 236 -20.56 -23.43 0.75
C THR A 236 -20.19 -23.37 -0.73
N ILE A 237 -19.43 -24.34 -1.23
CA ILE A 237 -19.07 -24.40 -2.65
C ILE A 237 -20.31 -24.49 -3.56
N LYS A 238 -21.41 -25.10 -3.06
CA LYS A 238 -22.69 -25.16 -3.75
C LYS A 238 -23.36 -23.77 -3.87
N GLU A 239 -23.32 -22.96 -2.83
CA GLU A 239 -23.81 -21.57 -2.88
C GLU A 239 -22.99 -20.72 -3.82
N ILE A 240 -21.65 -20.81 -3.74
CA ILE A 240 -20.74 -20.11 -4.64
C ILE A 240 -21.01 -20.48 -6.11
N SER A 241 -21.20 -21.78 -6.41
CA SER A 241 -21.50 -22.20 -7.77
C SER A 241 -22.80 -21.59 -8.29
N LYS A 242 -23.85 -21.55 -7.49
CA LYS A 242 -25.13 -20.91 -7.84
C LYS A 242 -24.98 -19.41 -8.10
N LEU A 243 -24.31 -18.69 -7.19
CA LEU A 243 -24.09 -17.23 -7.31
C LEU A 243 -23.19 -16.87 -8.51
N ALA A 244 -22.29 -17.77 -8.91
CA ALA A 244 -21.46 -17.63 -10.10
C ALA A 244 -22.14 -18.12 -11.41
N TYR A 245 -23.40 -18.57 -11.34
CA TYR A 245 -24.16 -19.15 -12.46
C TYR A 245 -23.48 -20.36 -13.09
N LEU A 246 -22.93 -21.24 -12.25
CA LEU A 246 -22.26 -22.48 -12.66
C LEU A 246 -22.91 -23.69 -11.97
N SER A 247 -22.89 -24.83 -12.63
CA SER A 247 -23.06 -26.10 -11.92
C SER A 247 -21.81 -26.42 -11.09
N LEU A 248 -21.96 -27.23 -10.05
CA LEU A 248 -20.83 -27.64 -9.20
C LEU A 248 -19.70 -28.27 -10.03
N ARG A 249 -20.05 -29.14 -10.97
CA ARG A 249 -19.10 -29.83 -11.89
C ARG A 249 -18.36 -28.83 -12.80
N GLN A 250 -19.05 -27.80 -13.30
CA GLN A 250 -18.42 -26.75 -14.10
C GLN A 250 -17.44 -25.94 -13.26
N LEU A 251 -17.82 -25.56 -12.03
CA LEU A 251 -16.96 -24.84 -11.10
C LEU A 251 -15.68 -25.64 -10.80
N GLU A 252 -15.81 -26.91 -10.44
CA GLU A 252 -14.67 -27.80 -10.19
C GLU A 252 -13.74 -27.93 -11.39
N ARG A 253 -14.30 -28.12 -12.59
CA ARG A 253 -13.54 -28.20 -13.84
C ARG A 253 -12.78 -26.92 -14.14
N LEU A 254 -13.40 -25.75 -13.94
CA LEU A 254 -12.75 -24.46 -14.17
C LEU A 254 -11.61 -24.23 -13.16
N PHE A 255 -11.83 -24.51 -11.87
CA PHE A 255 -10.76 -24.41 -10.86
C PHE A 255 -9.59 -25.36 -11.15
N SER A 256 -9.88 -26.61 -11.52
CA SER A 256 -8.85 -27.59 -11.89
C SER A 256 -8.07 -27.13 -13.12
N LYS A 257 -8.77 -26.72 -14.19
CA LYS A 257 -8.15 -26.34 -15.47
C LYS A 257 -7.29 -25.09 -15.37
N HIS A 258 -7.76 -24.04 -14.69
CA HIS A 258 -7.10 -22.73 -14.69
C HIS A 258 -6.23 -22.46 -13.47
N LEU A 259 -6.51 -23.12 -12.34
CA LEU A 259 -5.81 -22.85 -11.07
C LEU A 259 -5.09 -24.08 -10.50
N ASN A 260 -5.28 -25.25 -11.13
CA ASN A 260 -4.73 -26.54 -10.67
C ASN A 260 -5.05 -26.86 -9.19
N LEU A 261 -6.23 -26.42 -8.73
CA LEU A 261 -6.74 -26.59 -7.37
C LEU A 261 -8.23 -26.92 -7.41
N THR A 262 -8.73 -27.55 -6.34
CA THR A 262 -10.18 -27.63 -6.13
C THR A 262 -10.72 -26.32 -5.56
N PRO A 263 -12.01 -25.95 -5.79
CA PRO A 263 -12.63 -24.76 -5.20
C PRO A 263 -12.45 -24.69 -3.69
N LYS A 264 -12.62 -25.80 -2.98
CA LYS A 264 -12.45 -25.88 -1.55
C LYS A 264 -11.01 -25.60 -1.08
N LYS A 265 -10.02 -26.16 -1.79
CA LYS A 265 -8.59 -25.90 -1.48
C LYS A 265 -8.21 -24.44 -1.76
N TYR A 266 -8.75 -23.87 -2.83
CA TYR A 266 -8.53 -22.47 -3.18
C TYR A 266 -9.14 -21.54 -2.11
N TYR A 267 -10.38 -21.79 -1.70
CA TYR A 267 -11.06 -21.00 -0.69
C TYR A 267 -10.33 -21.06 0.67
N LEU A 268 -9.87 -22.23 1.08
CA LEU A 268 -9.02 -22.37 2.25
C LEU A 268 -7.71 -21.57 2.12
N LYS A 269 -7.10 -21.57 0.93
CA LYS A 269 -5.85 -20.82 0.67
C LYS A 269 -6.02 -19.31 0.88
N ILE A 270 -7.09 -18.71 0.34
CA ILE A 270 -7.32 -17.26 0.50
C ILE A 270 -7.65 -16.89 1.95
N ARG A 271 -8.42 -17.70 2.67
CA ARG A 271 -8.72 -17.52 4.09
C ARG A 271 -7.47 -17.62 4.98
N LEU A 272 -6.56 -18.54 4.70
CA LEU A 272 -5.27 -18.63 5.39
C LEU A 272 -4.33 -17.47 5.04
N LEU A 273 -4.36 -16.97 3.81
CA LEU A 273 -3.60 -15.78 3.43
C LEU A 273 -4.10 -14.55 4.19
N HIS A 274 -5.41 -14.35 4.25
CA HIS A 274 -6.04 -13.27 5.03
C HIS A 274 -5.67 -13.37 6.52
N SER A 275 -5.76 -14.58 7.12
CA SER A 275 -5.39 -14.75 8.52
C SER A 275 -3.92 -14.43 8.80
N ARG A 276 -3.02 -14.74 7.87
CA ARG A 276 -1.60 -14.40 7.99
C ARG A 276 -1.39 -12.88 7.99
N GLN A 277 -2.07 -12.17 7.11
CA GLN A 277 -2.05 -10.70 7.07
C GLN A 277 -2.52 -10.10 8.41
N LEU A 278 -3.63 -10.60 8.96
CA LEU A 278 -4.11 -10.15 10.28
C LEU A 278 -3.11 -10.43 11.40
N ILE A 279 -2.43 -11.60 11.41
CA ILE A 279 -1.39 -11.92 12.40
C ILE A 279 -0.22 -10.95 12.33
N GLU A 280 0.24 -10.65 11.11
CA GLU A 280 1.43 -9.82 10.87
C GLU A 280 1.14 -8.32 11.08
N GLN A 281 -0.11 -7.88 10.98
CA GLN A 281 -0.45 -6.45 10.85
C GLN A 281 -1.38 -5.91 11.93
N THR A 282 -1.95 -6.78 12.79
CA THR A 282 -2.87 -6.36 13.85
C THR A 282 -2.46 -6.92 15.22
N SER A 283 -3.02 -6.33 16.27
CA SER A 283 -2.90 -6.83 17.65
C SER A 283 -3.99 -7.84 18.03
N MET A 284 -4.86 -8.24 17.10
CA MET A 284 -5.96 -9.19 17.33
C MET A 284 -5.45 -10.50 17.91
N SER A 285 -6.18 -11.08 18.84
CA SER A 285 -5.87 -12.43 19.38
C SER A 285 -5.98 -13.49 18.29
N ILE A 286 -5.28 -14.62 18.47
CA ILE A 286 -5.36 -15.75 17.52
C ILE A 286 -6.81 -16.30 17.41
N LEU A 287 -7.62 -16.13 18.47
CA LEU A 287 -9.02 -16.52 18.45
C LEU A 287 -9.85 -15.58 17.55
N GLU A 288 -9.70 -14.25 17.72
CA GLU A 288 -10.37 -13.26 16.88
C GLU A 288 -9.98 -13.42 15.41
N ILE A 289 -8.69 -13.61 15.10
CA ILE A 289 -8.21 -13.87 13.74
C ILE A 289 -8.81 -15.15 13.15
N SER A 290 -8.97 -16.20 13.97
CA SER A 290 -9.62 -17.44 13.55
C SER A 290 -11.07 -17.19 13.13
N ILE A 291 -11.81 -16.37 13.87
CA ILE A 291 -13.20 -15.98 13.57
C ILE A 291 -13.25 -15.10 12.32
N ALA A 292 -12.48 -14.02 12.30
CA ALA A 292 -12.41 -13.08 11.17
C ALA A 292 -11.95 -13.74 9.84
N SER A 293 -11.30 -14.90 9.93
CA SER A 293 -10.93 -15.73 8.78
C SER A 293 -11.91 -16.90 8.53
N GLY A 294 -13.06 -16.90 9.18
CA GLY A 294 -14.17 -17.83 8.96
C GLY A 294 -13.94 -19.26 9.45
N PHE A 295 -13.02 -19.49 10.39
CA PHE A 295 -12.82 -20.81 10.97
C PHE A 295 -13.75 -21.04 12.15
N SER A 296 -14.42 -22.20 12.17
CA SER A 296 -15.36 -22.56 13.23
C SER A 296 -14.70 -22.74 14.61
N THR A 297 -13.42 -23.06 14.66
CA THR A 297 -12.67 -23.20 15.90
C THR A 297 -11.19 -22.82 15.73
N ARG A 298 -10.58 -22.27 16.79
CA ARG A 298 -9.13 -22.00 16.85
C ARG A 298 -8.28 -23.25 16.53
N ARG A 299 -8.75 -24.44 16.92
CA ARG A 299 -8.03 -25.71 16.67
C ARG A 299 -7.95 -26.04 15.19
N ILE A 300 -9.06 -25.90 14.45
CA ILE A 300 -9.11 -26.14 13.01
C ILE A 300 -8.24 -25.11 12.28
N PHE A 301 -8.31 -23.84 12.69
CA PHE A 301 -7.48 -22.79 12.18
C PHE A 301 -5.99 -23.11 12.34
N SER A 302 -5.53 -23.34 13.58
CA SER A 302 -4.12 -23.60 13.88
C SER A 302 -3.56 -24.82 13.15
N LYS A 303 -4.36 -25.91 13.03
CA LYS A 303 -3.99 -27.10 12.25
C LYS A 303 -3.85 -26.80 10.76
N SER A 304 -4.77 -26.03 10.19
CA SER A 304 -4.76 -25.65 8.77
C SER A 304 -3.59 -24.70 8.47
N TYR A 305 -3.32 -23.77 9.36
CA TYR A 305 -2.23 -22.80 9.27
C TYR A 305 -0.86 -23.51 9.34
N LEU A 306 -0.66 -24.38 10.34
CA LEU A 306 0.55 -25.20 10.49
C LEU A 306 0.80 -26.04 9.24
N LYS A 307 -0.24 -26.70 8.71
CA LYS A 307 -0.14 -27.50 7.48
C LYS A 307 0.28 -26.64 6.26
N LYS A 308 -0.14 -25.37 6.21
CA LYS A 308 0.14 -24.48 5.08
C LYS A 308 1.50 -23.81 5.16
N TYR A 309 1.90 -23.36 6.36
CA TYR A 309 3.08 -22.52 6.56
C TYR A 309 4.24 -23.18 7.31
N GLY A 310 4.04 -24.39 7.87
CA GLY A 310 5.09 -25.14 8.59
C GLY A 310 5.25 -24.74 10.07
N PHE A 311 4.54 -23.70 10.54
CA PHE A 311 4.61 -23.23 11.93
C PHE A 311 3.23 -22.76 12.42
N LEU A 312 3.09 -22.64 13.75
CA LEU A 312 1.85 -22.20 14.38
C LEU A 312 1.61 -20.70 14.18
N PRO A 313 0.34 -20.23 14.16
CA PRO A 313 0.01 -18.81 14.07
C PRO A 313 0.69 -17.94 15.12
N SER A 314 0.87 -18.45 16.34
CA SER A 314 1.56 -17.75 17.42
C SER A 314 3.06 -17.50 17.17
N HIS A 315 3.71 -18.30 16.34
CA HIS A 315 5.11 -18.11 15.96
C HIS A 315 5.28 -16.99 14.95
N THR A 316 4.35 -16.84 14.02
CA THR A 316 4.38 -15.72 13.03
C THR A 316 4.42 -14.34 13.70
N ARG A 317 3.77 -14.20 14.86
CA ARG A 317 3.74 -12.93 15.63
C ARG A 317 5.04 -12.65 16.39
N ARG A 318 5.84 -13.68 16.67
CA ARG A 318 7.07 -13.57 17.45
C ARG A 318 8.32 -13.34 16.61
N THR A 319 8.24 -13.52 15.30
CA THR A 319 9.34 -13.23 14.39
C THR A 319 9.30 -11.75 14.05
N PRO A 320 10.33 -10.95 14.46
CA PRO A 320 10.38 -9.51 14.23
C PRO A 320 10.41 -9.15 12.75
#